data_5b98eea235b90ba410716cb637d5e582
#
_entry.id   5b98eea235b90ba410716cb637d5e582
#
_cell.length_a   1.000
_cell.length_b   1.000
_cell.length_c   1.000
_cell.angle_alpha   90.00
_cell.angle_beta   90.00
_cell.angle_gamma   90.00
#
_symmetry.space_group_name_H-M   'P 1'
#
loop_
_entity.id
_entity.type
_entity.pdbx_description
1 polymer ?
#
loop_
_entity_poly.entity_id
_entity_poly.type
_entity_poly.pdbx_seq_one_letter_code
_entity_poly.pdbx_strand_id
1 'polypeptide(L)'
;YQEEIFGPVLCVVRADSMQQAMQMIDDHEFGNGTCLFTRDGEAARYFTDNIKVGMVGVNVPLPVPVAYHSFGGWKRSLFGDLSAHGPDSIRFYTRRKTITQRWPSSGVREGKQFAFPS
;
A
#
# COMPACT_ATOMS: atom_id res chain seq x y z
N TYR A 1 0.53 -11.84 21.45
CA TYR A 1 0.62 -11.58 20.00
C TYR A 1 0.19 -10.14 19.65
N GLN A 2 -0.37 -9.40 20.57
CA GLN A 2 -0.83 -8.01 20.36
C GLN A 2 0.31 -7.01 20.29
N GLU A 3 1.44 -7.31 20.90
CA GLU A 3 2.62 -6.47 20.87
C GLU A 3 3.69 -7.08 19.95
N GLU A 4 4.41 -6.23 19.26
CA GLU A 4 5.56 -6.67 18.48
C GLU A 4 6.66 -7.19 19.39
N ILE A 5 7.07 -8.45 19.23
CA ILE A 5 8.19 -9.07 19.96
C ILE A 5 9.37 -9.15 19.00
N PHE A 6 10.31 -8.23 19.14
CA PHE A 6 11.50 -8.18 18.29
C PHE A 6 12.59 -9.10 18.84
N GLY A 7 12.43 -10.44 18.63
CA GLY A 7 13.33 -11.47 19.15
C GLY A 7 13.01 -12.85 18.57
N PRO A 8 13.74 -13.90 18.98
CA PRO A 8 13.56 -15.27 18.48
C PRO A 8 12.32 -15.94 19.14
N VAL A 9 11.16 -15.31 19.01
CA VAL A 9 9.89 -15.77 19.57
C VAL A 9 8.88 -15.97 18.46
N LEU A 10 8.24 -17.12 18.43
CA LEU A 10 7.12 -17.43 17.54
C LEU A 10 5.85 -17.60 18.38
N CYS A 11 4.87 -16.74 18.15
CA CYS A 11 3.56 -16.88 18.75
C CYS A 11 2.65 -17.76 17.86
N VAL A 12 1.98 -18.73 18.47
CA VAL A 12 0.99 -19.58 17.78
C VAL A 12 -0.37 -19.31 18.40
N VAL A 13 -1.30 -18.83 17.60
CA VAL A 13 -2.67 -18.55 17.99
C VAL A 13 -3.61 -19.44 17.17
N ARG A 14 -4.54 -20.11 17.81
CA ARG A 14 -5.55 -20.94 17.14
C ARG A 14 -6.77 -20.11 16.79
N ALA A 15 -7.36 -20.40 15.65
CA ALA A 15 -8.62 -19.83 15.20
C ALA A 15 -9.56 -20.97 14.78
N ASP A 16 -10.84 -20.83 15.05
CA ASP A 16 -11.87 -21.86 14.75
C ASP A 16 -12.33 -21.77 13.29
N SER A 17 -12.04 -20.66 12.63
CA SER A 17 -12.39 -20.44 11.22
C SER A 17 -11.41 -19.47 10.55
N MET A 18 -11.41 -19.48 9.22
CA MET A 18 -10.65 -18.49 8.44
C MET A 18 -11.14 -17.06 8.72
N GLN A 19 -12.42 -16.86 8.87
CA GLN A 19 -13.02 -15.56 9.17
C GLN A 19 -12.51 -15.01 10.51
N GLN A 20 -12.43 -15.86 11.53
CA GLN A 20 -11.87 -15.48 12.83
C GLN A 20 -10.39 -15.15 12.72
N ALA A 21 -9.61 -15.94 11.98
CA ALA A 21 -8.19 -15.65 11.73
C ALA A 21 -8.01 -14.33 11.01
N MET A 22 -8.82 -14.06 9.98
CA MET A 22 -8.79 -12.79 9.24
C MET A 22 -9.14 -11.61 10.15
N GLN A 23 -10.17 -11.75 10.99
CA GLN A 23 -10.55 -10.70 11.93
C GLN A 23 -9.42 -10.37 12.91
N MET A 24 -8.72 -11.39 13.43
CA MET A 24 -7.56 -11.18 14.31
C MET A 24 -6.42 -10.41 13.62
N ILE A 25 -6.19 -10.67 12.33
CA ILE A 25 -5.21 -9.94 11.52
C ILE A 25 -5.69 -8.50 11.26
N ASP A 26 -6.97 -8.35 10.93
CA ASP A 26 -7.55 -7.04 10.61
C ASP A 26 -7.64 -6.10 11.82
N ASP A 27 -7.86 -6.63 13.01
CA ASP A 27 -7.89 -5.87 14.26
C ASP A 27 -6.49 -5.49 14.77
N HIS A 28 -5.45 -6.09 14.22
CA HIS A 28 -4.09 -5.76 14.61
C HIS A 28 -3.68 -4.37 14.10
N GLU A 29 -2.95 -3.60 14.91
CA GLU A 29 -2.51 -2.25 14.55
C GLU A 29 -1.50 -2.21 13.39
N PHE A 30 -0.76 -3.28 13.16
CA PHE A 30 0.16 -3.44 12.05
C PHE A 30 -0.47 -4.27 10.92
N GLY A 31 -0.10 -3.96 9.68
CA GLY A 31 -0.57 -4.65 8.48
C GLY A 31 0.52 -4.74 7.43
N ASN A 32 1.70 -5.25 7.80
CA ASN A 32 2.82 -5.34 6.86
C ASN A 32 2.57 -6.44 5.82
N GLY A 33 2.41 -7.67 6.26
CA GLY A 33 2.16 -8.78 5.35
C GLY A 33 1.66 -10.02 6.05
N THR A 34 1.04 -10.91 5.28
CA THR A 34 0.56 -12.20 5.76
C THR A 34 0.69 -13.26 4.68
N CYS A 35 0.69 -14.52 5.09
CA CYS A 35 0.70 -15.66 4.18
C CYS A 35 -0.42 -16.63 4.52
N LEU A 36 -1.09 -17.11 3.48
CA LEU A 36 -2.09 -18.18 3.58
C LEU A 36 -1.55 -19.44 2.92
N PHE A 37 -1.63 -20.57 3.63
CA PHE A 37 -1.31 -21.88 3.09
C PHE A 37 -2.59 -22.69 2.96
N THR A 38 -3.01 -22.98 1.74
CA THR A 38 -4.24 -23.70 1.45
C THR A 38 -4.15 -24.43 0.10
N ARG A 39 -4.98 -25.46 -0.07
CA ARG A 39 -5.23 -26.13 -1.36
C ARG A 39 -6.54 -25.67 -2.00
N ASP A 40 -7.30 -24.86 -1.29
CA ASP A 40 -8.60 -24.36 -1.74
C ASP A 40 -8.42 -22.98 -2.41
N GLY A 41 -8.66 -22.93 -3.71
CA GLY A 41 -8.52 -21.71 -4.52
C GLY A 41 -9.61 -20.68 -4.21
N GLU A 42 -10.80 -21.09 -3.78
CA GLU A 42 -11.87 -20.17 -3.40
C GLU A 42 -11.52 -19.49 -2.07
N ALA A 43 -11.06 -20.25 -1.10
CA ALA A 43 -10.57 -19.73 0.17
C ALA A 43 -9.40 -18.76 -0.04
N ALA A 44 -8.46 -19.08 -0.94
CA ALA A 44 -7.34 -18.21 -1.26
C ALA A 44 -7.80 -16.89 -1.86
N ARG A 45 -8.73 -16.91 -2.80
CA ARG A 45 -9.31 -15.70 -3.41
C ARG A 45 -10.02 -14.86 -2.37
N TYR A 46 -10.92 -15.49 -1.59
CA TYR A 46 -11.64 -14.78 -0.54
C TYR A 46 -10.69 -14.08 0.45
N PHE A 47 -9.65 -14.79 0.88
CA PHE A 47 -8.64 -14.24 1.78
C PHE A 47 -7.93 -13.04 1.17
N THR A 48 -7.41 -13.17 -0.05
CA THR A 48 -6.63 -12.10 -0.70
C THR A 48 -7.46 -10.86 -0.99
N ASP A 49 -8.75 -11.02 -1.30
CA ASP A 49 -9.63 -9.90 -1.63
C ASP A 49 -10.11 -9.11 -0.40
N ASN A 50 -10.08 -9.74 0.79
CA ASN A 50 -10.70 -9.15 1.98
C ASN A 50 -9.73 -8.80 3.11
N ILE A 51 -8.52 -9.33 3.13
CA ILE A 51 -7.57 -9.08 4.22
C ILE A 51 -6.93 -7.69 4.12
N LYS A 52 -6.81 -6.98 5.26
CA LYS A 52 -6.32 -5.59 5.32
C LYS A 52 -4.84 -5.50 5.67
N VAL A 53 -3.99 -5.97 4.78
CA VAL A 53 -2.53 -5.89 4.87
C VAL A 53 -1.92 -5.46 3.56
N GLY A 54 -0.70 -4.95 3.58
CA GLY A 54 -0.04 -4.43 2.38
C GLY A 54 0.50 -5.50 1.44
N MET A 55 0.86 -6.67 1.97
CA MET A 55 1.42 -7.77 1.18
C MET A 55 0.76 -9.09 1.56
N VAL A 56 0.37 -9.86 0.55
CA VAL A 56 -0.27 -11.17 0.76
C VAL A 56 0.47 -12.25 -0.04
N GLY A 57 0.88 -13.29 0.63
CA GLY A 57 1.43 -14.50 0.01
C GLY A 57 0.44 -15.66 0.06
N VAL A 58 0.33 -16.41 -1.03
CA VAL A 58 -0.44 -17.66 -1.06
C VAL A 58 0.52 -18.81 -1.35
N ASN A 59 0.60 -19.74 -0.40
CA ASN A 59 1.51 -20.90 -0.46
C ASN A 59 3.01 -20.51 -0.62
N VAL A 60 3.36 -19.32 -0.16
CA VAL A 60 4.75 -18.87 -0.08
C VAL A 60 5.02 -18.37 1.35
N PRO A 61 6.22 -18.60 1.90
CA PRO A 61 6.51 -18.24 3.30
C PRO A 61 6.79 -16.74 3.51
N LEU A 62 7.09 -16.00 2.44
CA LEU A 62 7.39 -14.57 2.49
C LEU A 62 6.60 -13.87 1.38
N PRO A 63 5.75 -12.88 1.72
CA PRO A 63 4.93 -12.19 0.74
C PRO A 63 5.65 -11.04 0.02
N VAL A 64 6.94 -10.84 0.25
CA VAL A 64 7.72 -9.72 -0.29
C VAL A 64 8.10 -10.00 -1.73
N PRO A 65 7.68 -9.16 -2.71
CA PRO A 65 8.08 -9.29 -4.09
C PRO A 65 9.50 -8.74 -4.33
N VAL A 66 10.02 -8.92 -5.54
CA VAL A 66 11.27 -8.27 -5.97
C VAL A 66 11.09 -6.75 -6.09
N ALA A 67 12.17 -6.00 -5.88
CA ALA A 67 12.13 -4.55 -5.67
C ALA A 67 11.68 -3.69 -6.87
N TYR A 68 11.47 -4.26 -8.06
CA TYR A 68 10.89 -3.53 -9.17
C TYR A 68 9.35 -3.40 -9.09
N HIS A 69 8.70 -4.12 -8.17
CA HIS A 69 7.30 -3.92 -7.83
C HIS A 69 7.17 -2.94 -6.66
N SER A 70 6.12 -2.15 -6.67
CA SER A 70 5.72 -1.38 -5.49
C SER A 70 5.19 -2.31 -4.42
N PHE A 71 5.72 -2.22 -3.22
CA PHE A 71 5.27 -3.01 -2.07
C PHE A 71 5.50 -2.27 -0.77
N GLY A 72 4.74 -2.60 0.25
CA GLY A 72 4.85 -2.02 1.58
C GLY A 72 3.71 -2.47 2.47
N GLY A 73 3.76 -2.07 3.72
CA GLY A 73 2.72 -2.34 4.70
C GLY A 73 1.54 -1.38 4.60
N TRP A 74 0.46 -1.74 5.27
CA TRP A 74 -0.67 -0.86 5.57
C TRP A 74 -0.70 -0.52 7.05
N LYS A 75 -1.66 0.26 7.47
CA LYS A 75 -1.87 0.66 8.87
C LYS A 75 -0.59 1.30 9.44
N ARG A 76 -0.17 0.93 10.66
CA ARG A 76 1.06 1.44 11.29
C ARG A 76 2.35 0.82 10.74
N SER A 77 2.27 -0.08 9.77
CA SER A 77 3.46 -0.68 9.12
C SER A 77 4.05 0.20 8.03
N LEU A 78 3.43 1.31 7.68
CA LEU A 78 3.93 2.25 6.67
C LEU A 78 3.61 3.69 7.08
N PHE A 79 4.52 4.61 6.82
CA PHE A 79 4.30 6.05 6.92
C PHE A 79 3.90 6.62 5.56
N GLY A 80 2.63 7.01 5.41
CA GLY A 80 2.07 7.50 4.15
C GLY A 80 1.57 6.38 3.23
N ASP A 81 1.25 6.75 1.98
CA ASP A 81 0.54 5.88 1.04
C ASP A 81 1.43 5.38 -0.12
N LEU A 82 2.68 5.81 -0.17
CA LEU A 82 3.58 5.51 -1.27
C LEU A 82 4.69 4.55 -0.83
N SER A 83 4.98 3.59 -1.67
CA SER A 83 6.09 2.65 -1.49
C SER A 83 7.41 3.24 -2.01
N ALA A 84 8.51 2.97 -1.30
CA ALA A 84 9.84 3.40 -1.70
C ALA A 84 10.42 2.63 -2.91
N HIS A 85 9.76 1.54 -3.30
CA HIS A 85 10.17 0.63 -4.38
C HIS A 85 9.18 0.61 -5.53
N GLY A 86 9.64 0.13 -6.70
CA GLY A 86 8.84 0.01 -7.90
C GLY A 86 8.38 1.35 -8.49
N PRO A 87 7.30 1.38 -9.27
CA PRO A 87 6.79 2.60 -9.92
C PRO A 87 6.42 3.72 -8.96
N ASP A 88 6.03 3.40 -7.72
CA ASP A 88 5.70 4.40 -6.70
C ASP A 88 6.93 5.18 -6.23
N SER A 89 8.13 4.64 -6.38
CA SER A 89 9.38 5.26 -5.91
C SER A 89 9.58 6.66 -6.49
N ILE A 90 9.18 6.89 -7.73
CA ILE A 90 9.26 8.21 -8.36
C ILE A 90 8.43 9.22 -7.57
N ARG A 91 7.20 8.85 -7.19
CA ARG A 91 6.32 9.71 -6.39
C ARG A 91 6.80 9.85 -4.95
N PHE A 92 7.37 8.79 -4.41
CA PHE A 92 7.90 8.77 -3.05
C PHE A 92 9.05 9.75 -2.86
N TYR A 93 9.99 9.81 -3.82
CA TYR A 93 11.18 10.65 -3.73
C TYR A 93 11.04 12.04 -4.36
N THR A 94 9.90 12.36 -5.00
CA THR A 94 9.69 13.62 -5.69
C THR A 94 8.44 14.35 -5.21
N ARG A 95 8.39 15.64 -5.50
CA ARG A 95 7.18 16.44 -5.29
C ARG A 95 6.66 16.95 -6.63
N ARG A 96 5.36 16.83 -6.83
CA ARG A 96 4.69 17.40 -8.00
C ARG A 96 4.56 18.92 -7.83
N LYS A 97 4.93 19.67 -8.86
CA LYS A 97 4.68 21.10 -8.95
C LYS A 97 3.85 21.37 -10.20
N THR A 98 2.75 22.07 -10.05
CA THR A 98 1.96 22.54 -11.18
C THR A 98 2.34 23.98 -11.48
N ILE A 99 2.67 24.28 -12.73
CA ILE A 99 3.04 25.61 -13.18
C ILE A 99 2.09 25.99 -14.32
N THR A 100 1.37 27.08 -14.14
CA THR A 100 0.55 27.70 -15.20
C THR A 100 1.24 28.98 -15.63
N GLN A 101 1.55 29.09 -16.92
CA GLN A 101 2.27 30.25 -17.47
C GLN A 101 1.51 30.83 -18.65
N ARG A 102 1.53 32.15 -18.73
CA ARG A 102 1.10 32.88 -19.90
C ARG A 102 2.19 33.91 -20.26
N TRP A 103 2.67 33.84 -21.47
CA TRP A 103 3.62 34.80 -22.00
C TRP A 103 2.87 35.76 -22.92
N PRO A 104 2.58 37.03 -22.48
CA PRO A 104 1.96 38.01 -23.36
C PRO A 104 2.95 38.35 -24.49
N SER A 105 2.47 38.40 -25.73
CA SER A 105 3.24 38.91 -26.84
C SER A 105 3.64 40.35 -26.58
N SER A 106 4.93 40.68 -26.76
CA SER A 106 5.48 42.00 -26.52
C SER A 106 4.79 43.03 -27.39
N GLY A 107 4.21 44.09 -26.80
CA GLY A 107 3.92 45.32 -27.48
C GLY A 107 2.49 45.83 -27.53
N VAL A 108 1.50 45.12 -27.07
CA VAL A 108 0.11 45.66 -27.00
C VAL A 108 -0.44 45.55 -25.59
N ARG A 109 -0.69 46.71 -24.98
CA ARG A 109 -1.51 46.81 -23.76
C ARG A 109 -2.97 46.55 -24.13
N GLU A 110 -3.32 45.33 -24.51
CA GLU A 110 -4.71 44.93 -24.58
C GLU A 110 -5.18 44.49 -23.20
N GLY A 111 -6.36 45.01 -22.84
CA GLY A 111 -6.95 44.88 -21.53
C GLY A 111 -6.96 43.47 -21.02
N LYS A 112 -6.75 43.35 -19.74
CA LYS A 112 -6.74 42.13 -18.95
C LYS A 112 -7.99 41.28 -19.20
N GLN A 113 -7.93 40.33 -20.07
CA GLN A 113 -8.89 39.23 -20.05
C GLN A 113 -8.21 37.99 -19.47
N PHE A 114 -8.57 37.67 -18.25
CA PHE A 114 -8.27 36.40 -17.64
C PHE A 114 -9.24 35.39 -18.23
N ALA A 115 -8.85 34.70 -19.29
CA ALA A 115 -9.61 33.57 -19.83
C ALA A 115 -8.89 32.29 -19.46
N PHE A 116 -9.61 31.37 -18.80
CA PHE A 116 -9.10 30.02 -18.61
C PHE A 116 -9.05 29.32 -19.98
N PRO A 117 -7.99 28.54 -20.26
CA PRO A 117 -7.97 27.71 -21.45
C PRO A 117 -9.13 26.69 -21.38
N SER A 118 -9.93 26.63 -22.43
CA SER A 118 -10.99 25.64 -22.65
C SER A 118 -10.42 24.27 -22.95
#